data_8bf1301f2f86d561d187fd9e262e9663
#
_entry.id   8bf1301f2f86d561d187fd9e262e9663
#
_cell.length_a   1.000
_cell.length_b   1.000
_cell.length_c   1.000
_cell.angle_alpha   90.00
_cell.angle_beta   90.00
_cell.angle_gamma   90.00
#
_symmetry.space_group_name_H-M   'P 1'
#
loop_
_entity.id
_entity.type
_entity.pdbx_description
1 polymer ?
#
loop_
_entity_poly.entity_id
_entity_poly.type
_entity_poly.pdbx_seq_one_letter_code
_entity_poly.pdbx_strand_id
1 'polypeptide(L)'
;MSPRTKEQNELIRIQRREQILDVAARSYFRTGGSFDIRDVAREAKLGYGTVYHYYPNRHLLIEDVLGSGFEKCEQVIEKWTNSNRSNPDDKQVLTYCIALLQLWQSDARAYLVYKMAAEHYAGLPEKDRYHAKKRFMERLYVPLQSATQCEDDQIDHMLAVLVGCCGLYYYAGNSDLDVNRIAHLGMQAIKKES
;
A
#
# COMPACT_ATOMS: atom_id res chain seq x y z
N MET A 1 -7.48 -35.09 -21.34
CA MET A 1 -7.30 -33.65 -20.96
C MET A 1 -6.23 -33.08 -21.86
N SER A 2 -6.54 -32.03 -22.64
CA SER A 2 -5.54 -31.39 -23.48
C SER A 2 -4.50 -30.65 -22.59
N PRO A 3 -3.20 -30.67 -22.95
CA PRO A 3 -2.17 -29.91 -22.25
C PRO A 3 -2.52 -28.42 -22.29
N ARG A 4 -2.28 -27.72 -21.16
CA ARG A 4 -2.49 -26.27 -21.08
C ARG A 4 -1.58 -25.53 -22.04
N THR A 5 -2.08 -24.48 -22.69
CA THR A 5 -1.27 -23.61 -23.55
C THR A 5 -0.27 -22.80 -22.71
N LYS A 6 0.77 -22.27 -23.37
CA LYS A 6 1.75 -21.37 -22.72
C LYS A 6 1.08 -20.14 -22.09
N GLU A 7 0.10 -19.57 -22.78
CA GLU A 7 -0.68 -18.40 -22.31
C GLU A 7 -1.51 -18.74 -21.07
N GLN A 8 -2.17 -19.89 -21.05
CA GLN A 8 -2.91 -20.35 -19.87
C GLN A 8 -2.00 -20.57 -18.67
N ASN A 9 -0.80 -21.11 -18.88
CA ASN A 9 0.17 -21.29 -17.81
C ASN A 9 0.68 -19.96 -17.26
N GLU A 10 0.90 -18.96 -18.12
CA GLU A 10 1.34 -17.62 -17.70
C GLU A 10 0.25 -16.89 -16.90
N LEU A 11 -1.00 -16.95 -17.34
CA LEU A 11 -2.14 -16.39 -16.61
C LEU A 11 -2.26 -17.02 -15.21
N ILE A 12 -2.13 -18.33 -15.10
CA ILE A 12 -2.16 -19.03 -13.81
C ILE A 12 -0.98 -18.56 -12.93
N ARG A 13 0.20 -18.37 -13.52
CA ARG A 13 1.39 -17.88 -12.82
C ARG A 13 1.15 -16.50 -12.23
N ILE A 14 0.62 -15.57 -13.02
CA ILE A 14 0.27 -14.22 -12.59
C ILE A 14 -0.77 -14.26 -11.47
N GLN A 15 -1.86 -15.00 -11.64
CA GLN A 15 -2.92 -15.13 -10.63
C GLN A 15 -2.40 -15.67 -9.30
N ARG A 16 -1.53 -16.69 -9.34
CA ARG A 16 -0.92 -17.25 -8.13
C ARG A 16 0.01 -16.25 -7.44
N ARG A 17 0.81 -15.51 -8.22
CA ARG A 17 1.68 -14.46 -7.66
C ARG A 17 0.84 -13.41 -6.95
N GLU A 18 -0.21 -12.90 -7.59
CA GLU A 18 -1.12 -11.93 -6.99
C GLU A 18 -1.78 -12.45 -5.70
N GLN A 19 -2.23 -13.70 -5.71
CA GLN A 19 -2.80 -14.36 -4.54
C GLN A 19 -1.80 -14.46 -3.38
N ILE A 20 -0.55 -14.84 -3.66
CA ILE A 20 0.51 -14.93 -2.65
C ILE A 20 0.82 -13.55 -2.06
N LEU A 21 0.94 -12.52 -2.89
CA LEU A 21 1.24 -11.15 -2.46
C LEU A 21 0.11 -10.56 -1.59
N ASP A 22 -1.15 -10.76 -1.96
CA ASP A 22 -2.30 -10.28 -1.17
C ASP A 22 -2.34 -10.97 0.20
N VAL A 23 -2.20 -12.29 0.22
CA VAL A 23 -2.17 -13.06 1.48
C VAL A 23 -0.99 -12.64 2.34
N ALA A 24 0.19 -12.43 1.78
CA ALA A 24 1.37 -12.00 2.53
C ALA A 24 1.17 -10.61 3.17
N ALA A 25 0.59 -9.66 2.43
CA ALA A 25 0.27 -8.34 2.97
C ALA A 25 -0.73 -8.42 4.14
N ARG A 26 -1.81 -9.19 4.01
CA ARG A 26 -2.78 -9.41 5.09
C ARG A 26 -2.18 -10.11 6.28
N SER A 27 -1.31 -11.11 6.05
CA SER A 27 -0.59 -11.81 7.12
C SER A 27 0.31 -10.86 7.90
N TYR A 28 0.92 -9.88 7.22
CA TYR A 28 1.73 -8.85 7.89
C TYR A 28 0.93 -8.10 8.96
N PHE A 29 -0.28 -7.65 8.63
CA PHE A 29 -1.12 -6.93 9.59
C PHE A 29 -1.57 -7.81 10.76
N ARG A 30 -1.92 -9.06 10.50
CA ARG A 30 -2.40 -9.98 11.54
C ARG A 30 -1.31 -10.38 12.53
N THR A 31 -0.06 -10.52 12.07
CA THR A 31 1.04 -11.07 12.87
C THR A 31 2.09 -10.04 13.27
N GLY A 32 1.91 -8.75 12.92
CA GLY A 32 2.93 -7.72 13.09
C GLY A 32 4.20 -8.00 12.30
N GLY A 33 4.07 -8.69 11.16
CA GLY A 33 5.20 -9.09 10.32
C GLY A 33 5.91 -10.39 10.73
N SER A 34 5.44 -11.08 11.76
CA SER A 34 6.02 -12.34 12.23
C SER A 34 5.35 -13.56 11.58
N PHE A 35 5.46 -13.69 10.26
CA PHE A 35 4.97 -14.85 9.49
C PHE A 35 6.10 -15.45 8.64
N ASP A 36 5.93 -16.70 8.24
CA ASP A 36 6.85 -17.39 7.33
C ASP A 36 6.15 -17.82 6.01
N ILE A 37 6.92 -18.40 5.09
CA ILE A 37 6.40 -18.87 3.80
C ILE A 37 5.35 -19.99 3.96
N ARG A 38 5.41 -20.79 5.03
CA ARG A 38 4.44 -21.86 5.31
C ARG A 38 3.10 -21.27 5.72
N ASP A 39 3.12 -20.19 6.50
CA ASP A 39 1.90 -19.48 6.90
C ASP A 39 1.17 -18.93 5.66
N VAL A 40 1.91 -18.28 4.77
CA VAL A 40 1.38 -17.75 3.51
C VAL A 40 0.82 -18.88 2.63
N ALA A 41 1.53 -20.01 2.50
CA ALA A 41 1.07 -21.14 1.72
C ALA A 41 -0.25 -21.71 2.26
N ARG A 42 -0.35 -21.87 3.59
CA ARG A 42 -1.55 -22.36 4.26
C ARG A 42 -2.74 -21.42 4.02
N GLU A 43 -2.56 -20.13 4.17
CA GLU A 43 -3.62 -19.13 3.98
C GLU A 43 -4.02 -18.96 2.52
N ALA A 44 -3.05 -18.96 1.62
CA ALA A 44 -3.30 -18.95 0.18
C ALA A 44 -3.93 -20.25 -0.33
N LYS A 45 -4.07 -21.29 0.51
CA LYS A 45 -4.51 -22.64 0.10
C LYS A 45 -3.69 -23.19 -1.05
N LEU A 46 -2.39 -22.93 -1.04
CA LEU A 46 -1.41 -23.40 -1.99
C LEU A 46 -0.45 -24.40 -1.33
N GLY A 47 0.10 -25.31 -2.11
CA GLY A 47 1.16 -26.20 -1.62
C GLY A 47 2.41 -25.37 -1.24
N TYR A 48 3.08 -25.75 -0.12
CA TYR A 48 4.32 -25.08 0.30
C TYR A 48 5.37 -24.99 -0.81
N GLY A 49 5.60 -26.09 -1.54
CA GLY A 49 6.53 -26.12 -2.67
C GLY A 49 6.15 -25.14 -3.78
N THR A 50 4.85 -24.87 -3.98
CA THR A 50 4.40 -23.87 -4.94
C THR A 50 4.83 -22.46 -4.49
N VAL A 51 4.55 -22.08 -3.24
CA VAL A 51 4.90 -20.73 -2.74
C VAL A 51 6.42 -20.58 -2.64
N TYR A 52 7.14 -21.62 -2.18
CA TYR A 52 8.60 -21.63 -2.11
C TYR A 52 9.27 -21.47 -3.49
N HIS A 53 8.65 -21.98 -4.54
CA HIS A 53 9.13 -21.79 -5.91
C HIS A 53 9.07 -20.32 -6.36
N TYR A 54 8.05 -19.56 -5.93
CA TYR A 54 7.96 -18.11 -6.19
C TYR A 54 8.88 -17.32 -5.26
N TYR A 55 8.90 -17.68 -3.98
CA TYR A 55 9.56 -16.93 -2.92
C TYR A 55 10.33 -17.89 -2.00
N PRO A 56 11.62 -18.09 -2.22
CA PRO A 56 12.44 -18.99 -1.42
C PRO A 56 12.66 -18.49 0.03
N ASN A 57 12.37 -17.22 0.30
CA ASN A 57 12.42 -16.66 1.65
C ASN A 57 11.42 -15.50 1.80
N ARG A 58 11.12 -15.17 3.07
CA ARG A 58 10.19 -14.10 3.43
C ARG A 58 10.65 -12.73 2.95
N HIS A 59 11.95 -12.48 2.91
CA HIS A 59 12.52 -11.20 2.53
C HIS A 59 12.14 -10.84 1.08
N LEU A 60 12.40 -11.73 0.12
CA LEU A 60 12.02 -11.56 -1.27
C LEU A 60 10.50 -11.40 -1.45
N LEU A 61 9.72 -12.10 -0.62
CA LEU A 61 8.26 -11.96 -0.64
C LEU A 61 7.83 -10.54 -0.20
N ILE A 62 8.38 -10.02 0.89
CA ILE A 62 8.05 -8.67 1.38
C ILE A 62 8.52 -7.60 0.40
N GLU A 63 9.70 -7.76 -0.20
CA GLU A 63 10.20 -6.85 -1.23
C GLU A 63 9.21 -6.75 -2.41
N ASP A 64 8.70 -7.89 -2.88
CA ASP A 64 7.74 -7.94 -3.99
C ASP A 64 6.34 -7.43 -3.59
N VAL A 65 5.90 -7.68 -2.34
CA VAL A 65 4.68 -7.09 -1.78
C VAL A 65 4.76 -5.57 -1.79
N LEU A 66 5.87 -5.00 -1.31
CA LEU A 66 6.09 -3.56 -1.32
C LEU A 66 6.22 -3.00 -2.72
N GLY A 67 6.95 -3.67 -3.61
CA GLY A 67 7.09 -3.28 -5.01
C GLY A 67 5.73 -3.12 -5.69
N SER A 68 4.87 -4.14 -5.56
CA SER A 68 3.50 -4.12 -6.08
C SER A 68 2.62 -3.05 -5.41
N GLY A 69 2.77 -2.83 -4.11
CA GLY A 69 2.06 -1.78 -3.38
C GLY A 69 2.45 -0.38 -3.86
N PHE A 70 3.75 -0.13 -4.05
CA PHE A 70 4.26 1.14 -4.59
C PHE A 70 3.69 1.43 -5.98
N GLU A 71 3.71 0.47 -6.90
CA GLU A 71 3.18 0.65 -8.26
C GLU A 71 1.72 1.14 -8.24
N LYS A 72 0.90 0.57 -7.35
CA LYS A 72 -0.51 0.97 -7.20
C LYS A 72 -0.66 2.38 -6.63
N CYS A 73 0.13 2.73 -5.62
CA CYS A 73 0.12 4.07 -5.03
C CYS A 73 0.62 5.13 -6.03
N GLU A 74 1.69 4.82 -6.77
CA GLU A 74 2.24 5.68 -7.81
C GLU A 74 1.20 5.96 -8.92
N GLN A 75 0.42 4.96 -9.34
CA GLN A 75 -0.66 5.16 -10.30
C GLN A 75 -1.74 6.14 -9.81
N VAL A 76 -2.08 6.10 -8.51
CA VAL A 76 -3.08 7.02 -7.94
C VAL A 76 -2.55 8.45 -7.93
N ILE A 77 -1.33 8.66 -7.43
CA ILE A 77 -0.74 10.01 -7.37
C ILE A 77 -0.47 10.58 -8.77
N GLU A 78 0.03 9.78 -9.70
CA GLU A 78 0.28 10.20 -11.08
C GLU A 78 -1.03 10.59 -11.79
N LYS A 79 -2.07 9.79 -11.64
CA LYS A 79 -3.38 10.11 -12.21
C LYS A 79 -3.93 11.41 -11.65
N TRP A 80 -3.81 11.60 -10.34
CA TRP A 80 -4.32 12.78 -9.66
C TRP A 80 -3.52 14.04 -10.04
N THR A 81 -2.19 14.00 -10.04
CA THR A 81 -1.33 15.13 -10.42
C THR A 81 -1.49 15.52 -11.90
N ASN A 82 -1.65 14.53 -12.79
CA ASN A 82 -1.92 14.80 -14.21
C ASN A 82 -3.27 15.48 -14.44
N SER A 83 -4.26 15.22 -13.61
CA SER A 83 -5.60 15.83 -13.69
C SER A 83 -5.65 17.22 -13.04
N ASN A 84 -4.71 17.53 -12.13
CA ASN A 84 -4.71 18.73 -11.29
C ASN A 84 -3.35 19.46 -11.38
N ARG A 85 -3.02 19.96 -12.59
CA ARG A 85 -1.68 20.51 -12.92
C ARG A 85 -1.31 21.83 -12.23
N SER A 86 -2.23 22.50 -11.55
CA SER A 86 -1.97 23.81 -10.96
C SER A 86 -2.77 23.99 -9.68
N ASN A 87 -2.09 24.01 -8.55
CA ASN A 87 -2.60 24.37 -7.23
C ASN A 87 -4.02 23.84 -6.96
N PRO A 88 -4.17 22.54 -6.61
CA PRO A 88 -5.48 21.93 -6.41
C PRO A 88 -6.22 22.60 -5.25
N ASP A 89 -7.52 22.81 -5.43
CA ASP A 89 -8.40 23.27 -4.36
C ASP A 89 -8.65 22.16 -3.32
N ASP A 90 -9.25 22.51 -2.20
CA ASP A 90 -9.61 21.57 -1.12
C ASP A 90 -10.40 20.35 -1.62
N LYS A 91 -11.27 20.55 -2.62
CA LYS A 91 -12.10 19.47 -3.19
C LYS A 91 -11.25 18.48 -3.98
N GLN A 92 -10.24 18.96 -4.67
CA GLN A 92 -9.33 18.13 -5.44
C GLN A 92 -8.41 17.32 -4.53
N VAL A 93 -7.90 17.93 -3.44
CA VAL A 93 -7.12 17.21 -2.41
C VAL A 93 -8.00 16.18 -1.69
N LEU A 94 -9.24 16.52 -1.36
CA LEU A 94 -10.21 15.57 -0.80
C LEU A 94 -10.43 14.37 -1.73
N THR A 95 -10.54 14.61 -3.04
CA THR A 95 -10.69 13.54 -4.03
C THR A 95 -9.47 12.60 -4.04
N TYR A 96 -8.26 13.14 -3.88
CA TYR A 96 -7.05 12.33 -3.70
C TYR A 96 -7.11 11.46 -2.44
N CYS A 97 -7.46 12.04 -1.30
CA CYS A 97 -7.59 11.30 -0.04
C CYS A 97 -8.60 10.16 -0.15
N ILE A 98 -9.75 10.41 -0.79
CA ILE A 98 -10.78 9.40 -1.05
C ILE A 98 -10.22 8.27 -1.93
N ALA A 99 -9.57 8.61 -3.04
CA ALA A 99 -8.99 7.62 -3.95
C ALA A 99 -7.91 6.77 -3.28
N LEU A 100 -7.08 7.38 -2.44
CA LEU A 100 -6.03 6.69 -1.68
C LEU A 100 -6.64 5.72 -0.65
N LEU A 101 -7.65 6.16 0.11
CA LEU A 101 -8.34 5.32 1.10
C LEU A 101 -9.10 4.17 0.44
N GLN A 102 -9.73 4.39 -0.71
CA GLN A 102 -10.38 3.33 -1.50
C GLN A 102 -9.35 2.29 -1.99
N LEU A 103 -8.20 2.75 -2.46
CA LEU A 103 -7.11 1.86 -2.82
C LEU A 103 -6.66 1.04 -1.62
N TRP A 104 -6.42 1.66 -0.46
CA TRP A 104 -6.00 0.96 0.74
C TRP A 104 -7.05 -0.03 1.25
N GLN A 105 -8.33 0.31 1.16
CA GLN A 105 -9.41 -0.61 1.53
C GLN A 105 -9.46 -1.85 0.64
N SER A 106 -9.19 -1.68 -0.66
CA SER A 106 -9.26 -2.76 -1.65
C SER A 106 -7.97 -3.57 -1.78
N ASP A 107 -6.81 -2.99 -1.44
CA ASP A 107 -5.51 -3.62 -1.60
C ASP A 107 -4.58 -3.39 -0.39
N ALA A 108 -4.40 -4.45 0.39
CA ALA A 108 -3.57 -4.45 1.59
C ALA A 108 -2.11 -4.08 1.32
N ARG A 109 -1.58 -4.34 0.12
CA ARG A 109 -0.20 -4.02 -0.29
C ARG A 109 0.01 -2.51 -0.36
N ALA A 110 -0.96 -1.80 -0.94
CA ALA A 110 -0.90 -0.34 -1.04
C ALA A 110 -0.95 0.32 0.34
N TYR A 111 -1.80 -0.16 1.25
CA TYR A 111 -1.80 0.32 2.63
C TYR A 111 -0.48 0.01 3.34
N LEU A 112 0.10 -1.17 3.11
CA LEU A 112 1.36 -1.58 3.76
C LEU A 112 2.51 -0.63 3.43
N VAL A 113 2.58 -0.05 2.22
CA VAL A 113 3.58 0.95 1.85
C VAL A 113 3.58 2.13 2.81
N TYR A 114 2.41 2.73 3.05
CA TYR A 114 2.27 3.89 3.94
C TYR A 114 2.41 3.53 5.41
N LYS A 115 1.89 2.37 5.82
CA LYS A 115 2.07 1.86 7.18
C LYS A 115 3.54 1.67 7.52
N MET A 116 4.30 1.04 6.63
CA MET A 116 5.74 0.87 6.83
C MET A 116 6.51 2.19 6.71
N ALA A 117 6.06 3.15 5.91
CA ALA A 117 6.64 4.48 5.86
C ALA A 117 6.50 5.18 7.22
N ALA A 118 5.32 5.15 7.84
CA ALA A 118 5.08 5.68 9.18
C ALA A 118 5.96 5.02 10.25
N GLU A 119 6.36 3.77 10.05
CA GLU A 119 7.30 3.03 10.90
C GLU A 119 8.76 3.13 10.40
N HIS A 120 9.05 4.04 9.52
CA HIS A 120 10.38 4.24 8.92
C HIS A 120 10.97 2.98 8.29
N TYR A 121 10.12 2.04 7.82
CA TYR A 121 10.51 0.74 7.26
C TYR A 121 11.42 -0.08 8.20
N ALA A 122 11.23 0.07 9.53
CA ALA A 122 12.10 -0.51 10.56
C ALA A 122 12.24 -2.04 10.46
N GLY A 123 11.23 -2.73 9.93
CA GLY A 123 11.25 -4.18 9.74
C GLY A 123 12.07 -4.69 8.54
N LEU A 124 12.66 -3.80 7.74
CA LEU A 124 13.46 -4.17 6.57
C LEU A 124 14.98 -4.12 6.89
N PRO A 125 15.79 -4.93 6.18
CA PRO A 125 17.24 -4.76 6.14
C PRO A 125 17.62 -3.34 5.72
N GLU A 126 18.79 -2.86 6.17
CA GLU A 126 19.19 -1.46 6.00
C GLU A 126 19.19 -0.99 4.54
N LYS A 127 19.71 -1.81 3.64
CA LYS A 127 19.74 -1.51 2.20
C LYS A 127 18.33 -1.31 1.64
N ASP A 128 17.39 -2.21 1.96
CA ASP A 128 16.04 -2.16 1.42
C ASP A 128 15.23 -1.04 2.06
N ARG A 129 15.47 -0.78 3.34
CA ARG A 129 14.93 0.37 4.06
C ARG A 129 15.31 1.69 3.38
N TYR A 130 16.56 1.83 2.98
CA TYR A 130 17.03 3.01 2.25
C TYR A 130 16.29 3.16 0.91
N HIS A 131 16.20 2.09 0.13
CA HIS A 131 15.52 2.12 -1.16
C HIS A 131 14.02 2.39 -1.03
N ALA A 132 13.35 1.76 -0.06
CA ALA A 132 11.93 1.98 0.19
C ALA A 132 11.64 3.43 0.63
N LYS A 133 12.44 3.98 1.57
CA LYS A 133 12.34 5.39 1.98
C LYS A 133 12.55 6.34 0.80
N LYS A 134 13.60 6.12 0.01
CA LYS A 134 13.88 6.93 -1.16
C LYS A 134 12.72 6.90 -2.15
N ARG A 135 12.22 5.70 -2.49
CA ARG A 135 11.08 5.54 -3.41
C ARG A 135 9.83 6.24 -2.87
N PHE A 136 9.52 6.09 -1.59
CA PHE A 136 8.38 6.75 -0.95
C PHE A 136 8.48 8.27 -1.08
N MET A 137 9.62 8.84 -0.71
CA MET A 137 9.84 10.28 -0.81
C MET A 137 9.74 10.78 -2.26
N GLU A 138 10.46 10.17 -3.19
CA GLU A 138 10.55 10.64 -4.57
C GLU A 138 9.26 10.41 -5.39
N ARG A 139 8.54 9.33 -5.11
CA ARG A 139 7.42 8.89 -5.96
C ARG A 139 6.04 9.16 -5.36
N LEU A 140 5.93 9.35 -4.06
CA LEU A 140 4.64 9.56 -3.38
C LEU A 140 4.60 10.88 -2.61
N TYR A 141 5.57 11.12 -1.72
CA TYR A 141 5.53 12.27 -0.81
C TYR A 141 5.79 13.60 -1.53
N VAL A 142 6.95 13.74 -2.18
CA VAL A 142 7.32 14.96 -2.90
C VAL A 142 6.34 15.33 -4.01
N PRO A 143 5.83 14.41 -4.85
CA PRO A 143 4.77 14.74 -5.80
C PRO A 143 3.50 15.26 -5.16
N LEU A 144 3.08 14.70 -4.02
CA LEU A 144 1.91 15.16 -3.28
C LEU A 144 2.14 16.57 -2.71
N GLN A 145 3.25 16.78 -2.04
CA GLN A 145 3.65 18.09 -1.47
C GLN A 145 3.74 19.15 -2.56
N SER A 146 4.44 18.87 -3.64
CA SER A 146 4.62 19.82 -4.75
C SER A 146 3.30 20.20 -5.41
N ALA A 147 2.38 19.26 -5.53
CA ALA A 147 1.07 19.50 -6.13
C ALA A 147 0.16 20.30 -5.19
N THR A 148 0.15 20.01 -3.87
CA THR A 148 -0.71 20.67 -2.89
C THR A 148 -0.15 21.98 -2.37
N GLN A 149 1.17 22.23 -2.53
CA GLN A 149 1.90 23.36 -1.94
C GLN A 149 1.74 23.45 -0.40
N CYS A 150 1.41 22.32 0.24
CA CYS A 150 1.34 22.23 1.70
C CYS A 150 2.74 22.16 2.30
N GLU A 151 2.88 22.65 3.52
CA GLU A 151 4.09 22.46 4.33
C GLU A 151 4.24 20.98 4.73
N ASP A 152 5.47 20.56 5.05
CA ASP A 152 5.79 19.16 5.41
C ASP A 152 4.91 18.65 6.56
N ASP A 153 4.75 19.45 7.62
CA ASP A 153 3.96 19.10 8.79
C ASP A 153 2.47 18.88 8.46
N GLN A 154 1.93 19.64 7.52
CA GLN A 154 0.53 19.49 7.07
C GLN A 154 0.34 18.17 6.33
N ILE A 155 1.26 17.80 5.44
CA ILE A 155 1.22 16.51 4.73
C ILE A 155 1.38 15.36 5.72
N ASP A 156 2.32 15.48 6.65
CA ASP A 156 2.57 14.47 7.68
C ASP A 156 1.34 14.25 8.57
N HIS A 157 0.68 15.32 9.03
CA HIS A 157 -0.55 15.24 9.82
C HIS A 157 -1.69 14.59 9.03
N MET A 158 -1.88 15.00 7.76
CA MET A 158 -2.90 14.39 6.91
C MET A 158 -2.66 12.89 6.73
N LEU A 159 -1.43 12.51 6.37
CA LEU A 159 -1.09 11.08 6.17
C LEU A 159 -1.20 10.30 7.48
N ALA A 160 -0.81 10.88 8.63
CA ALA A 160 -0.96 10.24 9.94
C ALA A 160 -2.42 9.92 10.27
N VAL A 161 -3.34 10.86 10.01
CA VAL A 161 -4.79 10.64 10.19
C VAL A 161 -5.29 9.52 9.27
N LEU A 162 -4.96 9.58 7.97
CA LEU A 162 -5.43 8.60 7.00
C LEU A 162 -4.89 7.19 7.31
N VAL A 163 -3.58 7.07 7.59
CA VAL A 163 -2.92 5.80 7.92
C VAL A 163 -3.44 5.23 9.23
N GLY A 164 -3.59 6.06 10.25
CA GLY A 164 -4.09 5.65 11.56
C GLY A 164 -5.51 5.11 11.51
N CYS A 165 -6.43 5.84 10.86
CA CYS A 165 -7.82 5.40 10.70
C CYS A 165 -7.95 4.13 9.85
N CYS A 166 -7.19 4.02 8.76
CA CYS A 166 -7.17 2.81 7.94
C CYS A 166 -6.57 1.62 8.71
N GLY A 167 -5.64 1.87 9.63
CA GLY A 167 -5.08 0.85 10.51
C GLY A 167 -6.15 0.15 11.35
N LEU A 168 -7.11 0.89 11.90
CA LEU A 168 -8.22 0.31 12.64
C LEU A 168 -9.05 -0.68 11.80
N TYR A 169 -9.24 -0.39 10.53
CA TYR A 169 -9.91 -1.32 9.61
C TYR A 169 -9.15 -2.66 9.49
N TYR A 170 -7.83 -2.62 9.30
CA TYR A 170 -7.02 -3.83 9.13
C TYR A 170 -6.81 -4.62 10.43
N TYR A 171 -6.64 -3.95 11.57
CA TYR A 171 -6.36 -4.60 12.85
C TYR A 171 -7.62 -5.04 13.60
N ALA A 172 -8.71 -4.28 13.50
CA ALA A 172 -9.95 -4.59 14.20
C ALA A 172 -10.87 -5.53 13.42
N GLY A 173 -10.55 -5.84 12.16
CA GLY A 173 -11.40 -6.68 11.30
C GLY A 173 -12.74 -6.02 10.96
N ASN A 174 -12.84 -4.70 11.06
CA ASN A 174 -14.04 -3.95 10.73
C ASN A 174 -14.31 -4.01 9.23
N SER A 175 -15.55 -4.32 8.86
CA SER A 175 -15.96 -4.48 7.48
C SER A 175 -16.13 -3.15 6.72
N ASP A 176 -16.35 -2.04 7.43
CA ASP A 176 -16.72 -0.77 6.81
C ASP A 176 -15.78 0.37 7.24
N LEU A 177 -14.96 0.81 6.29
CA LEU A 177 -14.19 2.04 6.40
C LEU A 177 -15.04 3.18 5.82
N ASP A 178 -15.47 4.13 6.65
CA ASP A 178 -16.12 5.35 6.16
C ASP A 178 -15.08 6.26 5.50
N VAL A 179 -14.77 5.95 4.23
CA VAL A 179 -13.75 6.63 3.42
C VAL A 179 -13.98 8.13 3.36
N ASN A 180 -15.24 8.55 3.19
CA ASN A 180 -15.56 9.99 3.07
C ASN A 180 -15.30 10.73 4.38
N ARG A 181 -15.72 10.18 5.51
CA ARG A 181 -15.50 10.78 6.82
C ARG A 181 -14.02 10.88 7.15
N ILE A 182 -13.26 9.83 6.89
CA ILE A 182 -11.81 9.82 7.16
C ILE A 182 -11.07 10.78 6.25
N ALA A 183 -11.44 10.86 4.96
CA ALA A 183 -10.87 11.84 4.05
C ALA A 183 -11.10 13.28 4.52
N HIS A 184 -12.31 13.59 5.02
CA HIS A 184 -12.59 14.91 5.59
C HIS A 184 -11.77 15.20 6.86
N LEU A 185 -11.54 14.21 7.72
CA LEU A 185 -10.65 14.36 8.88
C LEU A 185 -9.22 14.64 8.45
N GLY A 186 -8.70 13.93 7.44
CA GLY A 186 -7.39 14.21 6.86
C GLY A 186 -7.28 15.64 6.31
N MET A 187 -8.34 16.12 5.64
CA MET A 187 -8.40 17.50 5.14
C MET A 187 -8.40 18.56 6.25
N GLN A 188 -8.99 18.26 7.40
CA GLN A 188 -8.94 19.16 8.55
C GLN A 188 -7.52 19.32 9.11
N ALA A 189 -6.72 18.25 9.02
CA ALA A 189 -5.34 18.25 9.50
C ALA A 189 -4.39 19.17 8.70
N ILE A 190 -4.74 19.52 7.44
CA ILE A 190 -3.94 20.46 6.62
C ILE A 190 -4.44 21.90 6.67
N LYS A 191 -5.58 22.18 7.32
CA LYS A 191 -6.07 23.55 7.48
C LYS A 191 -5.27 24.24 8.57
N LYS A 192 -4.71 25.42 8.26
CA LYS A 192 -4.10 26.26 9.28
C LYS A 192 -5.18 26.66 10.29
N GLU A 193 -4.88 26.48 11.57
CA GLU A 193 -5.68 27.11 12.63
C GLU A 193 -5.65 28.63 12.40
N SER A 194 -6.82 29.20 12.19
CA SER A 194 -7.00 30.66 11.95
C SER A 194 -6.98 31.41 13.25
#